data_5814f67780fe641a8ab0f9ef81a575f0
#
_entry.id   5814f67780fe641a8ab0f9ef81a575f0
#
_cell.length_a   1.000
_cell.length_b   1.000
_cell.length_c   1.000
_cell.angle_alpha   90.00
_cell.angle_beta   90.00
_cell.angle_gamma   90.00
#
_symmetry.space_group_name_H-M   'P 1'
#
loop_
_entity.id
_entity.type
_entity.pdbx_description
1 polymer ?
#
loop_
_entity_poly.entity_id
_entity_poly.type
_entity_poly.pdbx_seq_one_letter_code
_entity_poly.pdbx_strand_id
1 'polypeptide(L)'
;MSGLSSEDFAAELRSAEDRLRALGLSGRAAYAALCRDLARRLELSEHLWLEGPDAPTEAGLERIPLTAELDLFGLAYERFFPEVFKAERGQYFTPRPLVELMADLVALRPAERVLDPTCGSGTFMIVALSRGADVDGIEIDPELVALCRLNLALHGTNPRCVRQGDLFRAEADETWDVILANPPFSVDIRSPETLGRFELAQGKQRVGSDALFMEAAHARLRPGGRMAVVLPRSILANPSYAALRDWIDARFVRRAVVSLPEGVFRPFGGTSTRAVVLVLQKLPAQVQPWVAAEVTHPGYDPTRKVFRRTEPDELARLRIALKQGSAPLAPAGTDAWLPEAALCGSSLGEGVPSTGLLTLAPLADTQHIRPSDAPNEDYTEVDLADVDKHTGEVSRGRVRQGADFRGSKTGFAEGDLLFARIRPSLNNVVIVSRPQSDLPAAMCGSSEWVRLAPSGHPYFALVAARSAFVREQLRSTGGQTRPRIKATDLTEVSVPDPGPEAQALMDDLVGSAHAARLEARQTMDAVARLYEQFGRGEIDQAALIAALTALG
;
A
#
# COMPACT_ATOMS: atom_id res chain seq x y z
N MET A 1 1.18 16.64 35.70
CA MET A 1 0.52 17.45 34.68
C MET A 1 0.00 16.49 33.64
N SER A 2 -1.32 16.42 33.40
CA SER A 2 -1.96 15.53 32.44
C SER A 2 -1.40 15.87 31.05
N GLY A 3 -0.77 14.90 30.38
CA GLY A 3 -0.21 15.07 29.05
C GLY A 3 -1.29 15.54 28.08
N LEU A 4 -1.06 16.66 27.42
CA LEU A 4 -1.91 17.13 26.32
C LEU A 4 -1.88 16.08 25.21
N SER A 5 -3.05 15.73 24.69
CA SER A 5 -3.13 14.86 23.53
C SER A 5 -2.63 15.61 22.28
N SER A 6 -2.13 14.87 21.29
CA SER A 6 -1.78 15.47 19.99
C SER A 6 -2.98 16.13 19.31
N GLU A 7 -4.21 15.75 19.66
CA GLU A 7 -5.46 16.32 19.16
C GLU A 7 -5.72 17.71 19.77
N ASP A 8 -5.49 17.89 21.07
CA ASP A 8 -5.62 19.19 21.76
C ASP A 8 -4.60 20.19 21.22
N PHE A 9 -3.37 19.75 20.99
CA PHE A 9 -2.33 20.58 20.39
C PHE A 9 -2.68 20.99 18.95
N ALA A 10 -3.17 20.06 18.12
CA ALA A 10 -3.61 20.34 16.77
C ALA A 10 -4.81 21.32 16.73
N ALA A 11 -5.70 21.24 17.72
CA ALA A 11 -6.82 22.17 17.86
C ALA A 11 -6.32 23.60 18.18
N GLU A 12 -5.37 23.74 19.09
CA GLU A 12 -4.80 25.06 19.43
C GLU A 12 -3.97 25.64 18.27
N LEU A 13 -3.24 24.82 17.51
CA LEU A 13 -2.57 25.28 16.28
C LEU A 13 -3.57 25.82 15.23
N ARG A 14 -4.73 25.19 15.07
CA ARG A 14 -5.77 25.70 14.16
C ARG A 14 -6.28 27.06 14.63
N SER A 15 -6.58 27.19 15.92
CA SER A 15 -7.02 28.43 16.51
C SER A 15 -5.97 29.55 16.38
N ALA A 16 -4.69 29.22 16.55
CA ALA A 16 -3.59 30.14 16.37
C ALA A 16 -3.44 30.62 14.91
N GLU A 17 -3.58 29.71 13.94
CA GLU A 17 -3.59 30.07 12.51
C GLU A 17 -4.70 31.05 12.18
N ASP A 18 -5.93 30.79 12.66
CA ASP A 18 -7.08 31.65 12.41
C ASP A 18 -6.88 33.05 13.03
N ARG A 19 -6.32 33.12 14.23
CA ARG A 19 -5.98 34.42 14.89
C ARG A 19 -4.91 35.19 14.11
N LEU A 20 -3.82 34.52 13.67
CA LEU A 20 -2.77 35.16 12.87
C LEU A 20 -3.32 35.66 11.53
N ARG A 21 -4.20 34.87 10.89
CA ARG A 21 -4.86 35.26 9.64
C ARG A 21 -5.75 36.48 9.82
N ALA A 22 -6.51 36.55 10.91
CA ALA A 22 -7.33 37.73 11.26
C ALA A 22 -6.48 39.00 11.49
N LEU A 23 -5.23 38.85 11.89
CA LEU A 23 -4.25 39.93 12.08
C LEU A 23 -3.41 40.22 10.81
N GLY A 24 -3.79 39.65 9.65
CA GLY A 24 -3.16 39.90 8.36
C GLY A 24 -1.93 39.03 8.06
N LEU A 25 -1.61 38.06 8.91
CA LEU A 25 -0.54 37.10 8.67
C LEU A 25 -1.09 35.76 8.14
N SER A 26 -0.56 35.28 7.03
CA SER A 26 -0.97 34.00 6.45
C SER A 26 0.22 33.23 5.87
N GLY A 27 0.06 31.91 5.68
CA GLY A 27 1.06 31.05 5.08
C GLY A 27 2.42 31.17 5.76
N ARG A 28 3.47 31.42 4.97
CA ARG A 28 4.87 31.51 5.47
C ARG A 28 5.06 32.56 6.56
N ALA A 29 4.43 33.73 6.43
CA ALA A 29 4.55 34.80 7.42
C ALA A 29 3.92 34.41 8.76
N ALA A 30 2.76 33.78 8.76
CA ALA A 30 2.10 33.27 9.96
C ALA A 30 2.93 32.15 10.62
N TYR A 31 3.47 31.24 9.82
CA TYR A 31 4.32 30.16 10.30
C TYR A 31 5.63 30.69 10.93
N ALA A 32 6.31 31.62 10.25
CA ALA A 32 7.53 32.26 10.79
C ALA A 32 7.25 32.98 12.12
N ALA A 33 6.15 33.74 12.19
CA ALA A 33 5.71 34.43 13.41
C ALA A 33 5.47 33.43 14.57
N LEU A 34 4.79 32.33 14.30
CA LEU A 34 4.58 31.25 15.27
C LEU A 34 5.90 30.65 15.75
N CYS A 35 6.77 30.24 14.80
CA CYS A 35 8.06 29.62 15.15
C CYS A 35 8.96 30.55 15.96
N ARG A 36 8.97 31.85 15.66
CA ARG A 36 9.71 32.85 16.42
C ARG A 36 9.18 33.02 17.84
N ASP A 37 7.84 33.01 18.01
CA ASP A 37 7.23 33.06 19.35
C ASP A 37 7.57 31.79 20.16
N LEU A 38 7.42 30.63 19.59
CA LEU A 38 7.77 29.35 20.23
C LEU A 38 9.26 29.31 20.59
N ALA A 39 10.15 29.72 19.67
CA ALA A 39 11.59 29.76 19.90
C ALA A 39 11.97 30.73 21.05
N ARG A 40 11.31 31.89 21.10
CA ARG A 40 11.51 32.89 22.20
C ARG A 40 11.06 32.29 23.53
N ARG A 41 9.90 31.67 23.59
CA ARG A 41 9.37 31.08 24.82
C ARG A 41 10.17 29.86 25.30
N LEU A 42 10.89 29.19 24.38
CA LEU A 42 11.81 28.09 24.65
C LEU A 42 13.24 28.58 24.93
N GLU A 43 13.46 29.90 24.97
CA GLU A 43 14.78 30.54 25.19
C GLU A 43 15.84 30.06 24.18
N LEU A 44 15.41 29.72 22.95
CA LEU A 44 16.34 29.33 21.90
C LEU A 44 17.09 30.52 21.32
N SER A 45 18.35 30.29 20.93
CA SER A 45 19.21 31.33 20.37
C SER A 45 18.63 31.94 19.08
N GLU A 46 18.69 33.29 18.97
CA GLU A 46 18.07 34.03 17.83
C GLU A 46 18.57 33.58 16.46
N HIS A 47 19.80 33.11 16.34
CA HIS A 47 20.35 32.60 15.08
C HIS A 47 19.66 31.33 14.56
N LEU A 48 18.83 30.68 15.38
CA LEU A 48 18.00 29.53 14.99
C LEU A 48 16.60 29.96 14.52
N TRP A 49 16.22 31.22 14.69
CA TRP A 49 14.88 31.67 14.36
C TRP A 49 14.67 31.75 12.85
N LEU A 50 13.47 31.40 12.41
CA LEU A 50 13.09 31.59 11.02
C LEU A 50 13.02 33.08 10.67
N GLU A 51 13.47 33.44 9.47
CA GLU A 51 13.29 34.79 8.95
C GLU A 51 11.80 35.10 8.72
N GLY A 52 11.34 36.22 9.25
CA GLY A 52 9.95 36.64 9.11
C GLY A 52 9.52 37.63 10.19
N PRO A 53 8.24 38.02 10.17
CA PRO A 53 7.69 38.95 11.17
C PRO A 53 7.58 38.29 12.55
N ASP A 54 7.58 39.11 13.58
CA ASP A 54 7.17 38.71 14.92
C ASP A 54 5.63 38.57 14.99
N ALA A 55 5.16 37.70 15.87
CA ALA A 55 3.74 37.56 16.11
C ALA A 55 3.21 38.79 16.86
N PRO A 56 2.08 39.40 16.45
CA PRO A 56 1.37 40.36 17.26
C PRO A 56 0.94 39.74 18.60
N THR A 57 0.99 40.53 19.67
CA THR A 57 0.60 40.08 21.03
C THR A 57 -0.85 39.55 21.06
N GLU A 58 -1.71 40.18 20.28
CA GLU A 58 -3.13 39.80 20.14
C GLU A 58 -3.35 38.43 19.53
N ALA A 59 -2.33 37.81 18.91
CA ALA A 59 -2.42 36.47 18.36
C ALA A 59 -2.58 35.40 19.45
N GLY A 60 -2.30 35.69 20.71
CA GLY A 60 -2.54 34.81 21.86
C GLY A 60 -1.79 33.48 21.73
N LEU A 61 -0.55 33.50 21.19
CA LEU A 61 0.25 32.30 20.93
C LEU A 61 0.76 31.65 22.22
N GLU A 62 0.73 32.37 23.35
CA GLU A 62 1.08 31.87 24.68
C GLU A 62 0.17 30.68 25.11
N ARG A 63 -1.00 30.51 24.49
CA ARG A 63 -1.91 29.40 24.73
C ARG A 63 -1.40 28.08 24.14
N ILE A 64 -0.50 28.13 23.17
CA ILE A 64 0.11 26.92 22.59
C ILE A 64 1.03 26.31 23.64
N PRO A 65 0.75 25.08 24.08
CA PRO A 65 1.56 24.43 25.10
C PRO A 65 2.94 24.05 24.54
N LEU A 66 3.97 24.24 25.34
CA LEU A 66 5.33 23.82 25.02
C LEU A 66 5.59 22.42 25.60
N THR A 67 5.93 21.48 24.75
CA THR A 67 6.29 20.12 25.18
C THR A 67 7.32 19.51 24.23
N ALA A 68 8.34 18.88 24.80
CA ALA A 68 9.33 18.12 24.06
C ALA A 68 8.82 16.71 23.66
N GLU A 69 7.61 16.32 24.07
CA GLU A 69 7.02 15.03 23.68
C GLU A 69 6.47 15.02 22.25
N LEU A 70 6.25 16.22 21.68
CA LEU A 70 5.69 16.42 20.34
C LEU A 70 6.71 17.10 19.43
N ASP A 71 6.64 16.79 18.13
CA ASP A 71 7.30 17.57 17.07
C ASP A 71 6.50 18.87 16.83
N LEU A 72 6.67 19.85 17.71
CA LEU A 72 5.90 21.09 17.69
C LEU A 72 6.02 21.85 16.38
N PHE A 73 7.25 21.97 15.90
CA PHE A 73 7.55 22.79 14.71
C PHE A 73 7.14 22.06 13.43
N GLY A 74 7.31 20.75 13.37
CA GLY A 74 6.85 19.93 12.23
C GLY A 74 5.33 19.90 12.12
N LEU A 75 4.61 19.74 13.22
CA LEU A 75 3.15 19.79 13.26
C LEU A 75 2.61 21.17 12.83
N ALA A 76 3.29 22.25 13.26
CA ALA A 76 2.98 23.60 12.81
C ALA A 76 3.25 23.76 11.31
N TYR A 77 4.38 23.27 10.80
CA TYR A 77 4.69 23.32 9.38
C TYR A 77 3.63 22.57 8.54
N GLU A 78 3.25 21.37 8.95
CA GLU A 78 2.18 20.60 8.30
C GLU A 78 0.87 21.39 8.22
N ARG A 79 0.58 22.15 9.26
CA ARG A 79 -0.66 22.91 9.35
C ARG A 79 -0.65 24.20 8.51
N PHE A 80 0.43 24.96 8.54
CA PHE A 80 0.49 26.31 7.96
C PHE A 80 0.81 26.30 6.46
N PHE A 81 1.38 25.22 5.93
CA PHE A 81 1.70 25.13 4.51
C PHE A 81 0.68 24.28 3.75
N PRO A 82 0.02 24.82 2.70
CA PRO A 82 -0.88 24.08 1.83
C PRO A 82 -0.18 22.89 1.15
N GLU A 83 -0.92 21.81 0.92
CA GLU A 83 -0.43 20.57 0.27
C GLU A 83 0.23 20.80 -1.10
N VAL A 84 -0.22 21.81 -1.86
CA VAL A 84 0.31 22.15 -3.19
C VAL A 84 1.79 22.52 -3.11
N PHE A 85 2.20 23.31 -2.10
CA PHE A 85 3.61 23.70 -1.93
C PHE A 85 4.49 22.54 -1.46
N LYS A 86 3.93 21.61 -0.67
CA LYS A 86 4.64 20.40 -0.22
C LYS A 86 4.85 19.42 -1.37
N ALA A 87 3.83 19.23 -2.21
CA ALA A 87 3.87 18.31 -3.35
C ALA A 87 4.89 18.75 -4.43
N GLU A 88 4.99 20.04 -4.71
CA GLU A 88 5.96 20.60 -5.66
C GLU A 88 7.42 20.38 -5.23
N ARG A 89 7.67 20.28 -3.91
CA ARG A 89 9.01 20.09 -3.33
C ARG A 89 9.30 18.64 -2.96
N GLY A 90 8.35 17.70 -3.13
CA GLY A 90 8.49 16.29 -2.72
C GLY A 90 8.64 16.10 -1.21
N GLN A 91 8.16 17.04 -0.39
CA GLN A 91 8.31 17.08 1.05
C GLN A 91 7.13 16.38 1.73
N TYR A 92 7.38 15.26 2.39
CA TYR A 92 6.37 14.52 3.14
C TYR A 92 6.91 14.13 4.51
N PHE A 93 6.12 14.40 5.55
CA PHE A 93 6.48 14.01 6.90
C PHE A 93 6.15 12.53 7.14
N THR A 94 7.04 11.86 7.83
CA THR A 94 6.85 10.44 8.17
C THR A 94 6.10 10.33 9.49
N PRO A 95 4.98 9.58 9.54
CA PRO A 95 4.22 9.38 10.76
C PRO A 95 5.11 8.84 11.89
N ARG A 96 5.08 9.47 13.08
CA ARG A 96 5.89 9.05 14.22
C ARG A 96 5.75 7.55 14.56
N PRO A 97 4.54 6.94 14.56
CA PRO A 97 4.43 5.49 14.79
C PRO A 97 5.23 4.64 13.81
N LEU A 98 5.34 5.08 12.54
CA LEU A 98 6.15 4.42 11.53
C LEU A 98 7.65 4.59 11.81
N VAL A 99 8.09 5.79 12.18
CA VAL A 99 9.49 6.05 12.57
C VAL A 99 9.90 5.22 13.76
N GLU A 100 9.03 5.08 14.77
CA GLU A 100 9.25 4.24 15.93
C GLU A 100 9.38 2.76 15.57
N LEU A 101 8.53 2.26 14.64
CA LEU A 101 8.67 0.90 14.10
C LEU A 101 10.02 0.73 13.36
N MET A 102 10.41 1.69 12.53
CA MET A 102 11.68 1.63 11.78
C MET A 102 12.88 1.58 12.73
N ALA A 103 12.86 2.33 13.81
CA ALA A 103 13.89 2.30 14.83
C ALA A 103 13.91 0.98 15.63
N ASP A 104 12.75 0.34 15.84
CA ASP A 104 12.67 -1.01 16.43
C ASP A 104 13.20 -2.08 15.46
N LEU A 105 12.88 -1.99 14.16
CA LEU A 105 13.33 -2.92 13.12
C LEU A 105 14.85 -2.92 12.91
N VAL A 106 15.52 -1.75 13.01
CA VAL A 106 17.00 -1.69 12.99
C VAL A 106 17.62 -2.05 14.33
N ALA A 107 16.82 -2.37 15.36
CA ALA A 107 17.28 -2.60 16.72
C ALA A 107 18.23 -1.49 17.20
N LEU A 108 17.78 -0.24 17.11
CA LEU A 108 18.55 0.94 17.46
C LEU A 108 18.96 0.90 18.94
N ARG A 109 20.25 1.18 19.22
CA ARG A 109 20.85 1.13 20.54
C ARG A 109 21.29 2.52 21.02
N PRO A 110 21.36 2.73 22.34
CA PRO A 110 21.96 3.95 22.88
C PRO A 110 23.42 4.15 22.41
N ALA A 111 23.81 5.39 22.24
CA ALA A 111 25.14 5.83 21.78
C ALA A 111 25.54 5.37 20.35
N GLU A 112 24.62 4.78 19.57
CA GLU A 112 24.86 4.59 18.13
C GLU A 112 24.74 5.93 17.39
N ARG A 113 25.60 6.13 16.39
CA ARG A 113 25.54 7.29 15.50
C ARG A 113 24.50 7.03 14.41
N VAL A 114 23.48 7.88 14.36
CA VAL A 114 22.36 7.81 13.40
C VAL A 114 22.46 8.95 12.40
N LEU A 115 22.38 8.64 11.11
CA LEU A 115 22.22 9.64 10.05
C LEU A 115 20.79 9.60 9.50
N ASP A 116 20.16 10.77 9.41
CA ASP A 116 19.05 11.00 8.49
C ASP A 116 19.52 11.88 7.33
N PRO A 117 19.81 11.31 6.16
CA PRO A 117 20.38 12.04 5.03
C PRO A 117 19.35 12.87 4.22
N THR A 118 18.09 12.89 4.67
CA THR A 118 16.97 13.67 4.11
C THR A 118 16.03 14.12 5.24
N CYS A 119 16.63 14.81 6.24
CA CYS A 119 16.04 14.86 7.57
C CYS A 119 14.74 15.70 7.70
N GLY A 120 14.40 16.52 6.72
CA GLY A 120 13.17 17.29 6.77
C GLY A 120 13.02 18.08 8.08
N SER A 121 11.92 17.83 8.82
CA SER A 121 11.68 18.42 10.15
C SER A 121 12.46 17.77 11.29
N GLY A 122 13.13 16.63 11.06
CA GLY A 122 13.93 15.93 12.05
C GLY A 122 13.21 14.84 12.84
N THR A 123 12.04 14.37 12.41
CA THR A 123 11.24 13.37 13.15
C THR A 123 12.03 12.09 13.42
N PHE A 124 12.82 11.57 12.46
CA PHE A 124 13.68 10.42 12.67
C PHE A 124 14.77 10.68 13.72
N MET A 125 15.37 11.87 13.67
CA MET A 125 16.41 12.28 14.62
C MET A 125 15.84 12.39 16.04
N ILE A 126 14.64 12.98 16.21
CA ILE A 126 13.95 13.09 17.51
C ILE A 126 13.68 11.71 18.10
N VAL A 127 13.19 10.76 17.30
CA VAL A 127 12.95 9.39 17.75
C VAL A 127 14.26 8.71 18.11
N ALA A 128 15.33 8.92 17.36
CA ALA A 128 16.65 8.34 17.67
C ALA A 128 17.22 8.92 18.98
N LEU A 129 17.12 10.24 19.18
CA LEU A 129 17.51 10.90 20.43
C LEU A 129 16.75 10.36 21.65
N SER A 130 15.44 10.14 21.53
CA SER A 130 14.63 9.57 22.62
C SER A 130 15.07 8.17 23.04
N ARG A 131 15.88 7.49 22.21
CA ARG A 131 16.49 6.18 22.47
C ARG A 131 17.95 6.26 22.90
N GLY A 132 18.45 7.47 23.11
CA GLY A 132 19.82 7.72 23.56
C GLY A 132 20.89 7.61 22.46
N ALA A 133 20.51 7.72 21.19
CA ALA A 133 21.44 7.71 20.07
C ALA A 133 21.98 9.13 19.79
N ASP A 134 23.16 9.19 19.16
CA ASP A 134 23.71 10.44 18.61
C ASP A 134 23.19 10.64 17.18
N VAL A 135 22.84 11.88 16.80
CA VAL A 135 22.18 12.12 15.51
C VAL A 135 22.90 13.14 14.66
N ASP A 136 22.93 12.87 13.36
CA ASP A 136 23.35 13.80 12.30
C ASP A 136 22.28 13.86 11.21
N GLY A 137 22.11 15.03 10.57
CA GLY A 137 21.13 15.23 9.49
C GLY A 137 21.71 15.97 8.30
N ILE A 138 21.22 15.64 7.11
CA ILE A 138 21.45 16.39 5.87
C ILE A 138 20.10 16.78 5.30
N GLU A 139 19.95 18.04 4.91
CA GLU A 139 18.73 18.54 4.26
C GLU A 139 19.09 19.59 3.22
N ILE A 140 18.47 19.54 2.06
CA ILE A 140 18.74 20.44 0.95
C ILE A 140 18.00 21.78 1.09
N ASP A 141 16.80 21.75 1.68
CA ASP A 141 15.95 22.92 1.83
C ASP A 141 16.36 23.74 3.08
N PRO A 142 16.78 24.99 2.92
CA PRO A 142 17.23 25.82 4.06
C PRO A 142 16.12 26.08 5.09
N GLU A 143 14.84 26.11 4.68
CA GLU A 143 13.73 26.29 5.61
C GLU A 143 13.55 25.06 6.51
N LEU A 144 13.66 23.86 5.92
CA LEU A 144 13.60 22.61 6.68
C LEU A 144 14.84 22.41 7.56
N VAL A 145 16.02 22.86 7.11
CA VAL A 145 17.22 22.90 7.97
C VAL A 145 16.97 23.73 9.22
N ALA A 146 16.42 24.95 9.07
CA ALA A 146 16.11 25.82 10.21
C ALA A 146 15.05 25.17 11.13
N LEU A 147 14.01 24.58 10.54
CA LEU A 147 12.97 23.86 11.27
C LEU A 147 13.54 22.67 12.06
N CYS A 148 14.34 21.84 11.43
CA CYS A 148 14.98 20.69 12.06
C CYS A 148 15.88 21.13 13.23
N ARG A 149 16.66 22.19 13.04
CA ARG A 149 17.51 22.77 14.09
C ARG A 149 16.72 23.27 15.29
N LEU A 150 15.57 23.92 15.07
CA LEU A 150 14.66 24.34 16.13
C LEU A 150 14.10 23.15 16.91
N ASN A 151 13.64 22.11 16.19
CA ASN A 151 13.15 20.89 16.81
C ASN A 151 14.22 20.21 17.67
N LEU A 152 15.42 20.08 17.18
CA LEU A 152 16.53 19.46 17.90
C LEU A 152 16.95 20.28 19.13
N ALA A 153 16.98 21.62 19.01
CA ALA A 153 17.25 22.50 20.14
C ALA A 153 16.20 22.35 21.26
N LEU A 154 14.92 22.20 20.91
CA LEU A 154 13.83 21.87 21.85
C LEU A 154 14.11 20.58 22.63
N HIS A 155 14.75 19.60 21.98
CA HIS A 155 15.11 18.31 22.59
C HIS A 155 16.51 18.32 23.25
N GLY A 156 17.11 19.51 23.44
CA GLY A 156 18.39 19.69 24.14
C GLY A 156 19.62 19.22 23.35
N THR A 157 19.48 19.05 22.03
CA THR A 157 20.56 18.59 21.16
C THR A 157 21.21 19.77 20.43
N ASN A 158 22.51 19.67 20.16
CA ASN A 158 23.24 20.68 19.40
C ASN A 158 22.69 20.77 17.96
N PRO A 159 22.08 21.88 17.54
CA PRO A 159 21.47 22.01 16.21
C PRO A 159 22.50 22.01 15.05
N ARG A 160 23.82 22.11 15.35
CA ARG A 160 24.89 22.04 14.33
C ARG A 160 25.07 20.65 13.72
N CYS A 161 24.46 19.59 14.31
CA CYS A 161 24.42 18.27 13.71
C CYS A 161 23.60 18.21 12.41
N VAL A 162 22.79 19.25 12.11
CA VAL A 162 22.07 19.37 10.83
C VAL A 162 22.87 20.20 9.85
N ARG A 163 23.27 19.59 8.73
CA ARG A 163 24.01 20.22 7.63
C ARG A 163 23.07 20.51 6.47
N GLN A 164 23.14 21.73 5.92
CA GLN A 164 22.49 22.02 4.64
C GLN A 164 23.34 21.45 3.51
N GLY A 165 22.73 20.65 2.64
CA GLY A 165 23.44 20.08 1.50
C GLY A 165 22.61 19.11 0.66
N ASP A 166 23.10 18.85 -0.56
CA ASP A 166 22.57 17.83 -1.45
C ASP A 166 23.28 16.50 -1.17
N LEU A 167 22.54 15.48 -0.72
CA LEU A 167 23.07 14.15 -0.44
C LEU A 167 23.88 13.55 -1.61
N PHE A 168 23.45 13.82 -2.85
CA PHE A 168 24.06 13.27 -4.05
C PHE A 168 25.35 13.98 -4.46
N ARG A 169 25.63 15.14 -3.89
CA ARG A 169 26.83 15.94 -4.14
C ARG A 169 27.82 15.95 -2.97
N ALA A 170 27.30 15.71 -1.76
CA ALA A 170 28.12 15.70 -0.55
C ALA A 170 29.09 14.50 -0.56
N GLU A 171 30.32 14.73 -0.14
CA GLU A 171 31.29 13.65 0.06
C GLU A 171 30.88 12.73 1.20
N ALA A 172 31.29 11.46 1.13
CA ALA A 172 31.01 10.44 2.14
C ALA A 172 32.25 10.24 3.04
N ASP A 173 32.67 11.31 3.71
CA ASP A 173 33.91 11.31 4.51
C ASP A 173 33.74 10.66 5.89
N GLU A 174 32.51 10.49 6.31
CA GLU A 174 32.15 9.89 7.60
C GLU A 174 31.21 8.71 7.43
N THR A 175 31.20 7.83 8.42
CA THR A 175 30.27 6.68 8.46
C THR A 175 29.47 6.62 9.75
N TRP A 176 28.30 6.05 9.66
CA TRP A 176 27.32 5.93 10.75
C TRP A 176 26.96 4.46 11.02
N ASP A 177 26.51 4.20 12.25
CA ASP A 177 26.02 2.90 12.68
C ASP A 177 24.68 2.57 12.03
N VAL A 178 23.80 3.58 11.96
CA VAL A 178 22.43 3.44 11.48
C VAL A 178 22.06 4.59 10.55
N ILE A 179 21.30 4.28 9.50
CA ILE A 179 20.59 5.28 8.68
C ILE A 179 19.09 5.05 8.84
N LEU A 180 18.36 6.12 9.15
CA LEU A 180 16.90 6.16 9.15
C LEU A 180 16.44 7.24 8.17
N ALA A 181 15.62 6.90 7.17
CA ALA A 181 15.29 7.86 6.13
C ALA A 181 13.94 7.60 5.44
N ASN A 182 13.35 8.68 4.96
CA ASN A 182 12.26 8.69 3.99
C ASN A 182 12.62 9.66 2.84
N PRO A 183 13.41 9.22 1.86
CA PRO A 183 13.84 10.08 0.76
C PRO A 183 12.67 10.43 -0.18
N PRO A 184 12.77 11.53 -0.95
CA PRO A 184 11.82 11.86 -2.00
C PRO A 184 11.71 10.73 -3.03
N PHE A 185 10.48 10.31 -3.36
CA PHE A 185 10.22 9.17 -4.24
C PHE A 185 10.34 9.53 -5.72
N SER A 186 11.03 8.67 -6.47
CA SER A 186 11.01 8.63 -7.94
C SER A 186 11.29 9.97 -8.63
N VAL A 187 12.13 10.82 -8.05
CA VAL A 187 12.60 12.05 -8.68
C VAL A 187 13.64 11.70 -9.74
N ASP A 188 13.44 12.15 -10.98
CA ASP A 188 14.40 11.95 -12.07
C ASP A 188 15.65 12.82 -11.88
N ILE A 189 16.79 12.21 -11.64
CA ILE A 189 18.10 12.88 -11.63
C ILE A 189 18.72 12.79 -13.01
N ARG A 190 19.07 13.97 -13.59
CA ARG A 190 19.58 14.10 -14.97
C ARG A 190 20.90 14.84 -15.06
N SER A 191 21.41 15.40 -13.95
CA SER A 191 22.70 16.10 -13.94
C SER A 191 23.83 15.12 -14.28
N PRO A 192 24.58 15.31 -15.38
CA PRO A 192 25.69 14.43 -15.73
C PRO A 192 26.78 14.39 -14.64
N GLU A 193 27.03 15.52 -13.99
CA GLU A 193 27.95 15.65 -12.86
C GLU A 193 27.52 14.74 -11.70
N THR A 194 26.23 14.78 -11.34
CA THR A 194 25.69 13.94 -10.29
C THR A 194 25.70 12.46 -10.70
N LEU A 195 25.22 12.13 -11.90
CA LEU A 195 25.15 10.75 -12.40
C LEU A 195 26.54 10.12 -12.50
N GLY A 196 27.57 10.88 -12.89
CA GLY A 196 28.95 10.39 -12.98
C GLY A 196 29.57 9.91 -11.67
N ARG A 197 28.95 10.21 -10.52
CA ARG A 197 29.41 9.80 -9.17
C ARG A 197 28.90 8.42 -8.75
N PHE A 198 27.93 7.84 -9.47
CA PHE A 198 27.19 6.65 -9.04
C PHE A 198 27.33 5.50 -10.02
N GLU A 199 27.62 4.30 -9.48
CA GLU A 199 27.71 3.06 -10.23
C GLU A 199 26.38 2.71 -10.93
N LEU A 200 25.27 2.83 -10.22
CA LEU A 200 23.92 2.55 -10.73
C LEU A 200 23.47 3.49 -11.85
N ALA A 201 24.17 4.60 -12.04
CA ALA A 201 23.90 5.57 -13.11
C ALA A 201 24.79 5.42 -14.34
N GLN A 202 25.80 4.54 -14.33
CA GLN A 202 26.72 4.37 -15.45
C GLN A 202 25.98 4.07 -16.78
N GLY A 203 26.30 4.84 -17.80
CA GLY A 203 25.69 4.72 -19.14
C GLY A 203 24.24 5.21 -19.25
N LYS A 204 23.68 5.82 -18.21
CA LYS A 204 22.30 6.32 -18.20
C LYS A 204 22.26 7.85 -18.24
N GLN A 205 21.26 8.41 -18.97
CA GLN A 205 21.02 9.86 -19.03
C GLN A 205 20.09 10.34 -17.91
N ARG A 206 19.38 9.42 -17.24
CA ARG A 206 18.53 9.68 -16.07
C ARG A 206 18.44 8.46 -15.18
N VAL A 207 18.35 8.69 -13.89
CA VAL A 207 18.14 7.64 -12.88
C VAL A 207 17.20 8.17 -11.81
N GLY A 208 16.33 7.32 -11.29
CA GLY A 208 15.47 7.68 -10.16
C GLY A 208 16.27 7.93 -8.89
N SER A 209 15.88 8.94 -8.12
CA SER A 209 16.50 9.29 -6.82
C SER A 209 16.59 8.10 -5.87
N ASP A 210 15.62 7.17 -5.95
CA ASP A 210 15.56 5.97 -5.10
C ASP A 210 16.83 5.10 -5.24
N ALA A 211 17.31 4.89 -6.48
CA ALA A 211 18.51 4.09 -6.74
C ALA A 211 19.79 4.81 -6.28
N LEU A 212 19.91 6.10 -6.58
CA LEU A 212 21.07 6.89 -6.14
C LEU A 212 21.12 7.04 -4.63
N PHE A 213 19.96 7.13 -3.98
CA PHE A 213 19.85 7.16 -2.52
C PHE A 213 20.45 5.90 -1.90
N MET A 214 20.14 4.72 -2.44
CA MET A 214 20.64 3.45 -1.92
C MET A 214 22.18 3.38 -1.97
N GLU A 215 22.77 3.85 -3.07
CA GLU A 215 24.23 3.90 -3.22
C GLU A 215 24.86 4.95 -2.29
N ALA A 216 24.28 6.16 -2.21
CA ALA A 216 24.74 7.21 -1.31
C ALA A 216 24.66 6.81 0.18
N ALA A 217 23.60 6.11 0.57
CA ALA A 217 23.42 5.58 1.92
C ALA A 217 24.42 4.45 2.21
N HIS A 218 24.64 3.54 1.26
CA HIS A 218 25.66 2.49 1.41
C HIS A 218 27.06 3.07 1.68
N ALA A 219 27.46 4.10 0.94
CA ALA A 219 28.76 4.76 1.15
C ALA A 219 28.92 5.32 2.58
N ARG A 220 27.82 5.77 3.19
CA ARG A 220 27.80 6.37 4.53
C ARG A 220 27.55 5.40 5.69
N LEU A 221 27.25 4.14 5.39
CA LEU A 221 27.16 3.11 6.43
C LEU A 221 28.53 2.49 6.69
N ARG A 222 28.91 2.33 7.97
CA ARG A 222 30.07 1.52 8.34
C ARG A 222 29.82 0.03 7.99
N PRO A 223 30.87 -0.80 7.85
CA PRO A 223 30.69 -2.24 7.77
C PRO A 223 29.88 -2.76 8.97
N GLY A 224 28.86 -3.60 8.71
CA GLY A 224 27.92 -4.06 9.71
C GLY A 224 26.84 -3.05 10.12
N GLY A 225 26.90 -1.81 9.64
CA GLY A 225 25.88 -0.78 9.84
C GLY A 225 24.52 -1.18 9.24
N ARG A 226 23.45 -0.59 9.74
CA ARG A 226 22.07 -0.95 9.37
C ARG A 226 21.33 0.28 8.84
N MET A 227 20.39 0.06 7.94
CA MET A 227 19.46 1.13 7.55
C MET A 227 18.02 0.66 7.54
N ALA A 228 17.09 1.56 7.88
CA ALA A 228 15.69 1.44 7.54
C ALA A 228 15.31 2.62 6.66
N VAL A 229 14.78 2.33 5.49
CA VAL A 229 14.41 3.33 4.49
C VAL A 229 12.99 3.09 4.00
N VAL A 230 12.24 4.17 3.83
CA VAL A 230 10.93 4.14 3.17
C VAL A 230 11.14 4.34 1.67
N LEU A 231 10.58 3.44 0.87
CA LEU A 231 10.72 3.46 -0.59
C LEU A 231 9.37 3.17 -1.25
N PRO A 232 9.18 3.54 -2.53
CA PRO A 232 8.01 3.11 -3.29
C PRO A 232 7.95 1.58 -3.37
N ARG A 233 6.77 0.99 -3.17
CA ARG A 233 6.59 -0.47 -3.22
C ARG A 233 7.00 -1.06 -4.59
N SER A 234 6.96 -0.27 -5.66
CA SER A 234 7.41 -0.68 -7.00
C SER A 234 8.87 -1.19 -7.04
N ILE A 235 9.73 -0.76 -6.10
CA ILE A 235 11.11 -1.26 -5.99
C ILE A 235 11.16 -2.77 -5.80
N LEU A 236 10.18 -3.35 -5.10
CA LEU A 236 10.18 -4.76 -4.76
C LEU A 236 9.87 -5.69 -5.95
N ALA A 237 9.10 -5.22 -6.94
CA ALA A 237 8.58 -6.10 -8.00
C ALA A 237 8.70 -5.55 -9.43
N ASN A 238 8.87 -4.22 -9.63
CA ASN A 238 8.95 -3.68 -10.97
C ASN A 238 10.25 -4.11 -11.65
N PRO A 239 10.22 -4.67 -12.89
CA PRO A 239 11.41 -5.08 -13.64
C PRO A 239 12.43 -3.95 -13.84
N SER A 240 12.00 -2.68 -13.93
CA SER A 240 12.91 -1.53 -14.06
C SER A 240 13.87 -1.38 -12.88
N TYR A 241 13.54 -1.94 -11.71
CA TYR A 241 14.37 -1.94 -10.51
C TYR A 241 15.15 -3.25 -10.30
N ALA A 242 15.15 -4.19 -11.25
CA ALA A 242 15.88 -5.46 -11.11
C ALA A 242 17.38 -5.22 -10.81
N ALA A 243 18.04 -4.39 -11.61
CA ALA A 243 19.45 -4.05 -11.38
C ALA A 243 19.73 -3.41 -10.01
N LEU A 244 18.77 -2.64 -9.46
CA LEU A 244 18.88 -2.10 -8.11
C LEU A 244 18.76 -3.21 -7.05
N ARG A 245 17.83 -4.16 -7.23
CA ARG A 245 17.69 -5.30 -6.30
C ARG A 245 18.95 -6.17 -6.30
N ASP A 246 19.48 -6.49 -7.49
CA ASP A 246 20.74 -7.25 -7.63
C ASP A 246 21.91 -6.52 -6.95
N TRP A 247 21.97 -5.19 -7.12
CA TRP A 247 22.98 -4.35 -6.49
C TRP A 247 22.87 -4.37 -4.95
N ILE A 248 21.64 -4.33 -4.43
CA ILE A 248 21.35 -4.42 -2.98
C ILE A 248 21.72 -5.80 -2.44
N ASP A 249 21.26 -6.88 -3.08
CA ASP A 249 21.51 -8.26 -2.64
C ASP A 249 23.00 -8.62 -2.63
N ALA A 250 23.81 -7.98 -3.50
CA ALA A 250 25.27 -8.15 -3.50
C ALA A 250 25.97 -7.44 -2.33
N ARG A 251 25.38 -6.41 -1.72
CA ARG A 251 26.03 -5.50 -0.76
C ARG A 251 25.39 -5.44 0.62
N PHE A 252 24.20 -5.98 0.73
CA PHE A 252 23.43 -5.95 1.95
C PHE A 252 22.78 -7.30 2.25
N VAL A 253 22.51 -7.50 3.51
CA VAL A 253 21.63 -8.55 4.00
C VAL A 253 20.27 -7.93 4.33
N ARG A 254 19.19 -8.48 3.77
CA ARG A 254 17.81 -8.08 4.12
C ARG A 254 17.49 -8.48 5.55
N ARG A 255 17.02 -7.54 6.38
CA ARG A 255 16.61 -7.76 7.76
C ARG A 255 15.11 -7.69 7.94
N ALA A 256 14.45 -6.79 7.20
CA ALA A 256 13.00 -6.69 7.20
C ALA A 256 12.49 -6.06 5.90
N VAL A 257 11.29 -6.44 5.50
CA VAL A 257 10.48 -5.75 4.50
C VAL A 257 9.06 -5.65 5.04
N VAL A 258 8.54 -4.42 5.17
CA VAL A 258 7.19 -4.16 5.67
C VAL A 258 6.42 -3.38 4.62
N SER A 259 5.43 -4.01 3.99
CA SER A 259 4.52 -3.33 3.06
C SER A 259 3.54 -2.44 3.82
N LEU A 260 3.36 -1.21 3.35
CA LEU A 260 2.49 -0.20 3.97
C LEU A 260 1.21 0.00 3.14
N PRO A 261 0.09 0.40 3.76
CA PRO A 261 -1.15 0.65 3.05
C PRO A 261 -1.05 1.89 2.15
N GLU A 262 -1.92 1.93 1.14
CA GLU A 262 -2.07 3.13 0.31
C GLU A 262 -2.51 4.31 1.18
N GLY A 263 -1.88 5.46 1.00
CA GLY A 263 -2.24 6.68 1.72
C GLY A 263 -1.69 6.78 3.15
N VAL A 264 -0.77 5.91 3.57
CA VAL A 264 -0.15 5.95 4.91
C VAL A 264 0.42 7.33 5.28
N PHE A 265 0.84 8.12 4.30
CA PHE A 265 1.35 9.49 4.48
C PHE A 265 0.28 10.58 4.30
N ARG A 266 -0.94 10.23 3.85
CA ARG A 266 -1.98 11.21 3.53
C ARG A 266 -2.40 12.10 4.71
N PRO A 267 -2.55 11.60 5.94
CA PRO A 267 -2.86 12.44 7.11
C PRO A 267 -1.78 13.47 7.43
N PHE A 268 -0.58 13.31 6.85
CA PHE A 268 0.63 14.13 7.07
C PHE A 268 1.04 14.89 5.80
N GLY A 269 0.08 15.20 4.93
CA GLY A 269 0.30 15.94 3.68
C GLY A 269 0.91 15.14 2.54
N GLY A 270 1.04 13.82 2.67
CA GLY A 270 1.66 12.94 1.68
C GLY A 270 0.72 12.43 0.59
N THR A 271 1.30 11.67 -0.33
CA THR A 271 0.62 11.06 -1.47
C THR A 271 -0.09 9.75 -1.11
N SER A 272 -0.92 9.25 -2.03
CA SER A 272 -1.52 7.91 -1.96
C SER A 272 -0.61 6.79 -2.47
N THR A 273 0.67 7.05 -2.68
CA THR A 273 1.64 6.05 -3.16
C THR A 273 1.77 4.92 -2.13
N ARG A 274 1.72 3.68 -2.61
CA ARG A 274 2.07 2.53 -1.78
C ARG A 274 3.56 2.52 -1.52
N ALA A 275 3.94 2.44 -0.25
CA ALA A 275 5.32 2.43 0.20
C ALA A 275 5.68 1.11 0.90
N VAL A 276 6.96 0.95 1.14
CA VAL A 276 7.54 -0.16 1.87
C VAL A 276 8.63 0.37 2.80
N VAL A 277 8.74 -0.20 3.99
CA VAL A 277 9.95 -0.07 4.81
C VAL A 277 10.89 -1.22 4.45
N LEU A 278 12.07 -0.87 3.99
CA LEU A 278 13.15 -1.82 3.69
C LEU A 278 14.25 -1.67 4.75
N VAL A 279 14.57 -2.76 5.44
CA VAL A 279 15.63 -2.80 6.45
C VAL A 279 16.77 -3.67 5.97
N LEU A 280 17.94 -3.07 5.87
CA LEU A 280 19.14 -3.66 5.32
C LEU A 280 20.32 -3.54 6.28
N GLN A 281 21.22 -4.51 6.25
CA GLN A 281 22.49 -4.45 6.95
C GLN A 281 23.65 -4.58 5.97
N LYS A 282 24.61 -3.66 6.05
CA LYS A 282 25.82 -3.66 5.21
C LYS A 282 26.75 -4.80 5.62
N LEU A 283 26.51 -5.96 5.05
CA LEU A 283 27.28 -7.20 5.22
C LEU A 283 27.41 -7.88 3.86
N PRO A 284 28.46 -8.70 3.66
CA PRO A 284 28.50 -9.60 2.51
C PRO A 284 27.21 -10.44 2.43
N ALA A 285 26.81 -10.78 1.21
CA ALA A 285 25.62 -11.57 0.95
C ALA A 285 25.57 -12.82 1.85
N GLN A 286 24.51 -12.95 2.60
CA GLN A 286 24.26 -14.07 3.52
C GLN A 286 22.79 -14.46 3.42
N VAL A 287 22.57 -15.77 3.44
CA VAL A 287 21.22 -16.35 3.44
C VAL A 287 20.72 -16.48 4.87
N GLN A 288 19.72 -15.70 5.25
CA GLN A 288 19.11 -15.75 6.58
C GLN A 288 17.64 -15.35 6.53
N PRO A 289 16.84 -15.77 7.52
CA PRO A 289 15.46 -15.30 7.65
C PRO A 289 15.42 -13.79 7.87
N TRP A 290 14.35 -13.15 7.40
CA TRP A 290 14.11 -11.72 7.57
C TRP A 290 12.64 -11.45 7.91
N VAL A 291 12.36 -10.37 8.64
CA VAL A 291 10.99 -10.00 9.04
C VAL A 291 10.19 -9.59 7.80
N ALA A 292 9.11 -10.31 7.53
CA ALA A 292 8.18 -10.03 6.45
C ALA A 292 6.81 -9.66 7.04
N ALA A 293 6.28 -8.48 6.69
CA ALA A 293 4.96 -8.06 7.17
C ALA A 293 4.23 -7.19 6.15
N GLU A 294 2.90 -7.31 6.12
CA GLU A 294 2.00 -6.39 5.42
C GLU A 294 1.15 -5.68 6.47
N VAL A 295 1.23 -4.36 6.50
CA VAL A 295 0.40 -3.48 7.33
C VAL A 295 -0.75 -2.97 6.47
N THR A 296 -1.97 -3.23 6.88
CA THR A 296 -3.20 -2.74 6.23
C THR A 296 -3.89 -1.66 7.05
N HIS A 297 -3.73 -1.70 8.38
CA HIS A 297 -4.30 -0.77 9.34
C HIS A 297 -3.19 -0.17 10.21
N PRO A 298 -2.69 1.04 9.88
CA PRO A 298 -1.52 1.62 10.54
C PRO A 298 -1.81 2.25 11.92
N GLY A 299 -2.99 2.02 12.50
CA GLY A 299 -3.44 2.64 13.76
C GLY A 299 -4.05 4.03 13.59
N TYR A 300 -4.25 4.45 12.35
CA TYR A 300 -4.96 5.67 11.97
C TYR A 300 -5.61 5.50 10.59
N ASP A 301 -6.56 6.39 10.25
CA ASP A 301 -7.27 6.34 8.98
C ASP A 301 -6.40 6.90 7.82
N PRO A 302 -5.84 6.07 6.92
CA PRO A 302 -4.98 6.51 5.83
C PRO A 302 -5.75 7.14 4.66
N THR A 303 -7.10 7.15 4.71
CA THR A 303 -7.93 7.73 3.64
C THR A 303 -8.17 9.22 3.87
N ARG A 304 -7.99 9.69 5.09
CA ARG A 304 -8.24 11.09 5.49
C ARG A 304 -6.98 11.94 5.40
N LYS A 305 -7.19 13.24 5.28
CA LYS A 305 -6.14 14.27 5.29
C LYS A 305 -5.79 14.76 6.70
N VAL A 306 -6.50 14.27 7.72
CA VAL A 306 -6.29 14.64 9.13
C VAL A 306 -6.06 13.36 9.91
N PHE A 307 -5.03 13.36 10.75
CA PHE A 307 -4.73 12.23 11.62
C PHE A 307 -5.92 11.93 12.55
N ARG A 308 -6.37 10.68 12.49
CA ARG A 308 -7.39 10.15 13.39
C ARG A 308 -7.03 8.71 13.75
N ARG A 309 -6.84 8.45 15.03
CA ARG A 309 -6.58 7.08 15.51
C ARG A 309 -7.73 6.15 15.16
N THR A 310 -7.36 4.93 14.79
CA THR A 310 -8.31 3.84 14.51
C THR A 310 -7.73 2.53 15.02
N GLU A 311 -8.61 1.56 15.25
CA GLU A 311 -8.22 0.18 15.51
C GLU A 311 -8.55 -0.70 14.27
N PRO A 312 -7.79 -1.75 14.00
CA PRO A 312 -6.60 -2.19 14.75
C PRO A 312 -5.35 -1.34 14.43
N ASP A 313 -4.41 -1.26 15.39
CA ASP A 313 -3.08 -0.67 15.19
C ASP A 313 -2.06 -1.79 14.94
N GLU A 314 -1.81 -2.09 13.66
CA GLU A 314 -0.88 -3.14 13.24
C GLU A 314 0.59 -2.71 13.35
N LEU A 315 0.89 -1.39 13.29
CA LEU A 315 2.25 -0.90 13.56
C LEU A 315 2.64 -1.18 15.01
N ALA A 316 1.76 -0.87 15.97
CA ALA A 316 2.01 -1.17 17.37
C ALA A 316 2.10 -2.68 17.63
N ARG A 317 1.23 -3.49 17.02
CA ARG A 317 1.27 -4.96 17.14
C ARG A 317 2.58 -5.55 16.61
N LEU A 318 3.06 -5.09 15.45
CA LEU A 318 4.33 -5.54 14.90
C LEU A 318 5.51 -5.15 15.82
N ARG A 319 5.50 -3.96 16.41
CA ARG A 319 6.50 -3.53 17.39
C ARG A 319 6.53 -4.43 18.63
N ILE A 320 5.36 -4.84 19.11
CA ILE A 320 5.25 -5.81 20.23
C ILE A 320 5.81 -7.17 19.82
N ALA A 321 5.44 -7.67 18.64
CA ALA A 321 5.92 -8.94 18.13
C ALA A 321 7.45 -8.97 17.92
N LEU A 322 8.05 -7.87 17.47
CA LEU A 322 9.51 -7.72 17.38
C LEU A 322 10.18 -7.84 18.74
N LYS A 323 9.66 -7.19 19.77
CA LYS A 323 10.20 -7.26 21.14
C LYS A 323 10.05 -8.66 21.76
N GLN A 324 9.03 -9.41 21.38
CA GLN A 324 8.76 -10.77 21.85
C GLN A 324 9.46 -11.85 21.00
N GLY A 325 10.13 -11.47 19.89
CA GLY A 325 10.75 -12.42 18.96
C GLY A 325 9.74 -13.27 18.17
N SER A 326 8.47 -12.81 18.08
CA SER A 326 7.36 -13.50 17.40
C SER A 326 6.93 -12.81 16.09
N ALA A 327 7.73 -11.87 15.57
CA ALA A 327 7.47 -11.24 14.28
C ALA A 327 7.51 -12.27 13.16
N PRO A 328 6.63 -12.16 12.12
CA PRO A 328 6.60 -13.10 11.02
C PRO A 328 7.93 -13.05 10.23
N LEU A 329 8.49 -14.22 9.95
CA LEU A 329 9.77 -14.36 9.26
C LEU A 329 9.59 -15.03 7.90
N ALA A 330 10.14 -14.42 6.85
CA ALA A 330 10.34 -15.08 5.57
C ALA A 330 11.46 -16.11 5.71
N PRO A 331 11.34 -17.30 5.06
CA PRO A 331 12.38 -18.32 5.08
C PRO A 331 13.72 -17.80 4.56
N ALA A 332 14.80 -18.37 5.07
CA ALA A 332 16.13 -18.14 4.53
C ALA A 332 16.20 -18.57 3.06
N GLY A 333 16.86 -17.78 2.22
CA GLY A 333 17.05 -18.09 0.79
C GLY A 333 15.85 -17.79 -0.10
N THR A 334 14.80 -17.15 0.41
CA THR A 334 13.71 -16.70 -0.47
C THR A 334 14.18 -15.56 -1.39
N ASP A 335 14.01 -15.75 -2.70
CA ASP A 335 14.31 -14.72 -3.71
C ASP A 335 13.21 -13.64 -3.77
N ALA A 336 12.05 -13.90 -3.20
CA ALA A 336 10.95 -12.96 -3.18
C ALA A 336 11.30 -11.72 -2.35
N TRP A 337 11.07 -10.55 -2.91
CA TRP A 337 11.23 -9.25 -2.23
C TRP A 337 9.95 -8.77 -1.58
N LEU A 338 8.79 -9.22 -2.07
CA LEU A 338 7.49 -8.87 -1.53
C LEU A 338 7.22 -9.70 -0.28
N PRO A 339 6.88 -9.10 0.87
CA PRO A 339 6.61 -9.83 2.12
C PRO A 339 5.53 -10.90 1.95
N GLU A 340 4.46 -10.57 1.27
CA GLU A 340 3.36 -11.50 1.01
C GLU A 340 3.80 -12.70 0.19
N ALA A 341 4.67 -12.52 -0.80
CA ALA A 341 5.21 -13.62 -1.59
C ALA A 341 6.22 -14.46 -0.80
N ALA A 342 7.04 -13.81 -0.01
CA ALA A 342 8.04 -14.47 0.83
C ALA A 342 7.40 -15.32 1.94
N LEU A 343 6.26 -14.88 2.49
CA LEU A 343 5.47 -15.62 3.47
C LEU A 343 4.63 -16.73 2.83
N CYS A 344 4.21 -16.57 1.56
CA CYS A 344 3.45 -17.58 0.82
C CYS A 344 4.25 -18.86 0.56
N GLY A 345 5.57 -18.78 0.41
CA GLY A 345 6.42 -19.98 0.34
C GLY A 345 6.34 -20.85 1.60
N SER A 346 5.82 -20.31 2.71
CA SER A 346 5.57 -21.01 3.97
C SER A 346 4.08 -21.27 4.26
N SER A 347 3.16 -20.84 3.40
CA SER A 347 1.72 -20.91 3.67
C SER A 347 1.07 -22.27 3.38
N LEU A 348 1.72 -23.10 2.58
CA LEU A 348 1.40 -24.53 2.57
C LEU A 348 2.13 -25.15 3.77
N GLY A 349 1.39 -25.68 4.74
CA GLY A 349 1.98 -26.37 5.89
C GLY A 349 3.04 -27.38 5.45
N GLU A 350 4.08 -27.55 6.23
CA GLU A 350 5.18 -28.47 5.92
C GLU A 350 4.60 -29.88 5.68
N GLY A 351 4.84 -30.45 4.49
CA GLY A 351 4.32 -31.76 4.11
C GLY A 351 2.89 -31.79 3.54
N VAL A 352 2.23 -30.65 3.35
CA VAL A 352 0.92 -30.61 2.67
C VAL A 352 1.10 -30.83 1.17
N PRO A 353 0.48 -31.84 0.55
CA PRO A 353 0.51 -32.03 -0.88
C PRO A 353 -0.05 -30.82 -1.63
N SER A 354 0.51 -30.50 -2.78
CA SER A 354 0.04 -29.39 -3.60
C SER A 354 -0.06 -29.76 -5.07
N THR A 355 -0.94 -29.08 -5.78
CA THR A 355 -1.11 -29.20 -7.23
C THR A 355 -1.13 -27.81 -7.87
N GLY A 356 -0.83 -27.73 -9.18
CA GLY A 356 -0.95 -26.48 -9.91
C GLY A 356 -2.43 -26.09 -10.11
N LEU A 357 -2.75 -24.80 -10.00
CA LEU A 357 -4.10 -24.31 -10.28
C LEU A 357 -4.56 -24.69 -11.71
N LEU A 358 -3.66 -24.58 -12.69
CA LEU A 358 -3.97 -24.95 -14.08
C LEU A 358 -4.03 -26.47 -14.32
N THR A 359 -3.63 -27.30 -13.36
CA THR A 359 -3.91 -28.74 -13.39
C THR A 359 -5.38 -29.01 -13.10
N LEU A 360 -5.98 -28.24 -12.18
CA LEU A 360 -7.41 -28.35 -11.82
C LEU A 360 -8.32 -27.69 -12.86
N ALA A 361 -7.88 -26.56 -13.41
CA ALA A 361 -8.63 -25.76 -14.39
C ALA A 361 -7.67 -25.19 -15.45
N PRO A 362 -7.38 -25.93 -16.52
CA PRO A 362 -6.52 -25.47 -17.61
C PRO A 362 -7.00 -24.18 -18.27
N LEU A 363 -6.06 -23.40 -18.84
CA LEU A 363 -6.40 -22.28 -19.68
C LEU A 363 -7.22 -22.74 -20.88
N ALA A 364 -8.40 -22.18 -21.06
CA ALA A 364 -9.21 -22.43 -22.23
C ALA A 364 -8.84 -21.46 -23.36
N ASP A 365 -9.06 -21.87 -24.62
CA ASP A 365 -8.88 -20.99 -25.75
C ASP A 365 -9.74 -19.74 -25.63
N THR A 366 -9.12 -18.58 -25.77
CA THR A 366 -9.81 -17.32 -25.65
C THR A 366 -10.62 -17.06 -26.92
N GLN A 367 -11.94 -17.20 -26.84
CA GLN A 367 -12.84 -16.78 -27.91
C GLN A 367 -13.02 -15.27 -27.81
N HIS A 368 -12.41 -14.53 -28.75
CA HIS A 368 -12.63 -13.11 -28.88
C HIS A 368 -13.83 -12.83 -29.80
N ILE A 369 -14.88 -12.26 -29.22
CA ILE A 369 -16.07 -11.83 -29.98
C ILE A 369 -15.91 -10.34 -30.29
N ARG A 370 -15.89 -9.99 -31.58
CA ARG A 370 -15.86 -8.60 -32.04
C ARG A 370 -17.26 -8.21 -32.55
N PRO A 371 -17.61 -6.92 -32.51
CA PRO A 371 -18.90 -6.44 -33.02
C PRO A 371 -19.16 -6.83 -34.47
N SER A 372 -18.09 -6.94 -35.30
CA SER A 372 -18.14 -7.31 -36.71
C SER A 372 -18.42 -8.79 -36.96
N ASP A 373 -18.16 -9.68 -35.98
CA ASP A 373 -18.15 -11.12 -36.21
C ASP A 373 -19.58 -11.70 -36.24
N ALA A 374 -20.45 -11.22 -35.34
CA ALA A 374 -21.85 -11.67 -35.27
C ALA A 374 -22.75 -10.49 -34.79
N PRO A 375 -22.97 -9.46 -35.63
CA PRO A 375 -23.61 -8.23 -35.18
C PRO A 375 -25.08 -8.39 -34.78
N ASN A 376 -25.76 -9.39 -35.31
CA ASN A 376 -27.18 -9.63 -35.06
C ASN A 376 -27.46 -10.74 -34.03
N GLU A 377 -26.43 -11.32 -33.44
CA GLU A 377 -26.59 -12.30 -32.39
C GLU A 377 -26.80 -11.65 -31.03
N ASP A 378 -27.70 -12.23 -30.24
CA ASP A 378 -27.93 -11.84 -28.87
C ASP A 378 -27.05 -12.64 -27.90
N TYR A 379 -26.39 -11.93 -27.01
CA TYR A 379 -25.51 -12.49 -25.99
C TYR A 379 -25.98 -12.12 -24.59
N THR A 380 -25.77 -13.03 -23.64
CA THR A 380 -25.79 -12.72 -22.24
C THR A 380 -24.45 -12.13 -21.83
N GLU A 381 -24.38 -10.80 -21.63
CA GLU A 381 -23.19 -10.12 -21.18
C GLU A 381 -23.07 -10.20 -19.66
N VAL A 382 -21.90 -10.65 -19.17
CA VAL A 382 -21.53 -10.72 -17.75
C VAL A 382 -20.21 -9.97 -17.54
N ASP A 383 -20.29 -8.81 -16.90
CA ASP A 383 -19.12 -8.02 -16.54
C ASP A 383 -18.64 -8.33 -15.11
N LEU A 384 -17.48 -7.73 -14.73
CA LEU A 384 -16.90 -7.89 -13.38
C LEU A 384 -17.83 -7.43 -12.24
N ALA A 385 -18.76 -6.52 -12.53
CA ALA A 385 -19.75 -6.04 -11.56
C ALA A 385 -20.97 -6.96 -11.41
N ASP A 386 -21.14 -7.90 -12.33
CA ASP A 386 -22.29 -8.80 -12.39
C ASP A 386 -22.03 -10.14 -11.68
N VAL A 387 -20.94 -10.24 -10.91
CA VAL A 387 -20.57 -11.44 -10.14
C VAL A 387 -20.59 -11.17 -8.64
N ASP A 388 -21.02 -12.18 -7.89
CA ASP A 388 -20.98 -12.16 -6.44
C ASP A 388 -19.60 -12.62 -5.95
N LYS A 389 -18.87 -11.69 -5.33
CA LYS A 389 -17.52 -11.91 -4.79
C LYS A 389 -17.49 -12.85 -3.59
N HIS A 390 -18.60 -13.06 -2.91
CA HIS A 390 -18.69 -13.94 -1.74
C HIS A 390 -18.97 -15.38 -2.12
N THR A 391 -19.85 -15.59 -3.10
CA THR A 391 -20.27 -16.93 -3.52
C THR A 391 -19.53 -17.46 -4.73
N GLY A 392 -18.99 -16.59 -5.60
CA GLY A 392 -18.40 -17.00 -6.88
C GLY A 392 -19.44 -17.35 -7.93
N GLU A 393 -20.58 -16.67 -7.92
CA GLU A 393 -21.70 -16.90 -8.82
C GLU A 393 -21.93 -15.70 -9.74
N VAL A 394 -22.49 -15.95 -10.92
CA VAL A 394 -23.04 -14.91 -11.78
C VAL A 394 -24.34 -14.40 -11.14
N SER A 395 -24.36 -13.15 -10.71
CA SER A 395 -25.52 -12.54 -10.06
C SER A 395 -26.49 -11.87 -11.03
N ARG A 396 -26.00 -11.44 -12.21
CA ARG A 396 -26.79 -10.74 -13.22
C ARG A 396 -26.25 -11.02 -14.62
N GLY A 397 -27.13 -11.06 -15.61
CA GLY A 397 -26.79 -11.05 -17.02
C GLY A 397 -27.60 -9.97 -17.74
N ARG A 398 -27.04 -9.40 -18.80
CA ARG A 398 -27.71 -8.42 -19.65
C ARG A 398 -27.75 -8.91 -21.08
N VAL A 399 -28.92 -8.84 -21.75
CA VAL A 399 -29.00 -9.12 -23.17
C VAL A 399 -28.37 -7.97 -23.96
N ARG A 400 -27.43 -8.31 -24.84
CA ARG A 400 -26.77 -7.36 -25.75
C ARG A 400 -26.63 -7.97 -27.13
N GLN A 401 -26.89 -7.19 -28.17
CA GLN A 401 -26.55 -7.57 -29.53
C GLN A 401 -25.06 -7.38 -29.81
N GLY A 402 -24.49 -8.21 -30.65
CA GLY A 402 -23.07 -8.11 -31.02
C GLY A 402 -22.70 -6.74 -31.57
N ALA A 403 -23.58 -6.08 -32.32
CA ALA A 403 -23.38 -4.73 -32.83
C ALA A 403 -23.21 -3.65 -31.74
N ASP A 404 -23.74 -3.88 -30.54
CA ASP A 404 -23.69 -2.91 -29.43
C ASP A 404 -22.39 -2.98 -28.62
N PHE A 405 -21.49 -3.90 -28.92
CA PHE A 405 -20.25 -4.06 -28.17
C PHE A 405 -19.28 -2.91 -28.43
N ARG A 406 -18.79 -2.30 -27.36
CA ARG A 406 -17.69 -1.31 -27.41
C ARG A 406 -16.34 -2.01 -27.33
N GLY A 407 -15.92 -2.68 -28.41
CA GLY A 407 -14.67 -3.43 -28.48
C GLY A 407 -14.82 -4.94 -28.33
N SER A 408 -13.70 -5.64 -28.29
CA SER A 408 -13.67 -7.11 -28.18
C SER A 408 -14.15 -7.60 -26.82
N LYS A 409 -14.95 -8.65 -26.81
CA LYS A 409 -15.41 -9.37 -25.62
C LYS A 409 -14.77 -10.76 -25.55
N THR A 410 -14.69 -11.30 -24.35
CA THR A 410 -14.30 -12.72 -24.14
C THR A 410 -15.57 -13.57 -24.12
N GLY A 411 -15.65 -14.54 -25.02
CA GLY A 411 -16.72 -15.54 -25.04
C GLY A 411 -16.43 -16.67 -24.05
N PHE A 412 -17.47 -17.20 -23.41
CA PHE A 412 -17.40 -18.32 -22.48
C PHE A 412 -18.71 -19.11 -22.45
N ALA A 413 -18.67 -20.30 -21.88
CA ALA A 413 -19.80 -21.21 -21.78
C ALA A 413 -20.17 -21.49 -20.31
N GLU A 414 -21.36 -22.06 -20.08
CA GLU A 414 -21.73 -22.58 -18.76
C GLU A 414 -20.72 -23.64 -18.31
N GLY A 415 -20.33 -23.58 -17.04
CA GLY A 415 -19.32 -24.48 -16.47
C GLY A 415 -17.89 -23.96 -16.57
N ASP A 416 -17.62 -22.93 -17.38
CA ASP A 416 -16.31 -22.28 -17.37
C ASP A 416 -16.02 -21.57 -16.05
N LEU A 417 -14.75 -21.56 -15.65
CA LEU A 417 -14.27 -20.76 -14.53
C LEU A 417 -13.64 -19.48 -15.08
N LEU A 418 -14.19 -18.34 -14.70
CA LEU A 418 -13.65 -17.04 -15.09
C LEU A 418 -12.83 -16.45 -13.96
N PHE A 419 -11.61 -16.03 -14.28
CA PHE A 419 -10.70 -15.38 -13.35
C PHE A 419 -10.43 -13.96 -13.81
N ALA A 420 -10.67 -12.95 -12.95
CA ALA A 420 -10.44 -11.56 -13.32
C ALA A 420 -8.95 -11.21 -13.34
N ARG A 421 -8.47 -10.67 -14.46
CA ARG A 421 -7.08 -10.20 -14.62
C ARG A 421 -6.81 -8.96 -13.78
N ILE A 422 -7.81 -8.10 -13.59
CA ILE A 422 -7.67 -6.85 -12.87
C ILE A 422 -7.99 -7.04 -11.38
N ARG A 423 -7.11 -6.51 -10.51
CA ARG A 423 -7.26 -6.58 -9.04
C ARG A 423 -7.56 -8.00 -8.54
N PRO A 424 -6.68 -8.97 -8.77
CA PRO A 424 -6.91 -10.38 -8.37
C PRO A 424 -7.20 -10.53 -6.87
N SER A 425 -6.75 -9.58 -6.04
CA SER A 425 -7.05 -9.52 -4.60
C SER A 425 -8.54 -9.34 -4.27
N LEU A 426 -9.36 -8.86 -5.21
CA LEU A 426 -10.81 -8.69 -5.00
C LEU A 426 -11.60 -9.99 -5.15
N ASN A 427 -10.95 -11.11 -5.45
CA ASN A 427 -11.57 -12.43 -5.55
C ASN A 427 -12.71 -12.52 -6.59
N ASN A 428 -12.57 -11.78 -7.69
CA ASN A 428 -13.50 -11.92 -8.83
C ASN A 428 -13.18 -13.19 -9.61
N VAL A 429 -13.57 -14.31 -9.03
CA VAL A 429 -13.48 -15.66 -9.62
C VAL A 429 -14.85 -16.29 -9.53
N VAL A 430 -15.36 -16.80 -10.64
CA VAL A 430 -16.74 -17.25 -10.76
C VAL A 430 -16.86 -18.47 -11.67
N ILE A 431 -17.71 -19.41 -11.29
CA ILE A 431 -18.18 -20.44 -12.21
C ILE A 431 -19.36 -19.89 -13.01
N VAL A 432 -19.32 -20.07 -14.32
CA VAL A 432 -20.35 -19.54 -15.22
C VAL A 432 -21.61 -20.38 -15.13
N SER A 433 -22.69 -19.72 -14.78
CA SER A 433 -24.06 -20.23 -14.86
C SER A 433 -24.97 -19.13 -15.42
N ARG A 434 -26.00 -19.49 -16.16
CA ARG A 434 -27.00 -18.52 -16.58
C ARG A 434 -27.83 -18.11 -15.38
N PRO A 435 -27.86 -16.80 -15.04
CA PRO A 435 -28.60 -16.35 -13.87
C PRO A 435 -30.12 -16.48 -14.03
N GLN A 436 -30.61 -16.53 -15.29
CA GLN A 436 -32.02 -16.71 -15.64
C GLN A 436 -32.10 -17.59 -16.91
N SER A 437 -33.09 -18.46 -16.97
CA SER A 437 -33.26 -19.48 -18.06
C SER A 437 -33.67 -18.85 -19.40
N ASP A 438 -34.29 -17.67 -19.40
CA ASP A 438 -34.75 -16.92 -20.56
C ASP A 438 -33.65 -16.08 -21.25
N LEU A 439 -32.47 -15.99 -20.65
CA LEU A 439 -31.35 -15.31 -21.24
C LEU A 439 -30.70 -16.12 -22.38
N PRO A 440 -30.10 -15.44 -23.41
CA PRO A 440 -29.36 -16.12 -24.47
C PRO A 440 -28.31 -17.09 -23.95
N ALA A 441 -28.18 -18.25 -24.59
CA ALA A 441 -27.19 -19.27 -24.24
C ALA A 441 -25.75 -18.85 -24.59
N ALA A 442 -25.60 -18.01 -25.62
CA ALA A 442 -24.30 -17.41 -25.96
C ALA A 442 -23.92 -16.37 -24.93
N MET A 443 -22.80 -16.57 -24.25
CA MET A 443 -22.35 -15.68 -23.17
C MET A 443 -21.01 -15.03 -23.47
N CYS A 444 -20.88 -13.79 -23.04
CA CYS A 444 -19.63 -13.03 -23.17
C CYS A 444 -19.45 -12.03 -22.03
N GLY A 445 -18.27 -11.44 -21.93
CA GLY A 445 -17.98 -10.42 -20.95
C GLY A 445 -16.74 -9.61 -21.26
N SER A 446 -16.27 -8.88 -20.27
CA SER A 446 -15.07 -8.07 -20.37
C SER A 446 -13.84 -8.86 -20.85
N SER A 447 -12.99 -8.23 -21.67
CA SER A 447 -11.66 -8.79 -22.01
C SER A 447 -10.72 -8.95 -20.80
N GLU A 448 -11.14 -8.49 -19.63
CA GLU A 448 -10.43 -8.71 -18.37
C GLU A 448 -10.63 -10.13 -17.77
N TRP A 449 -11.51 -10.94 -18.34
CA TRP A 449 -11.67 -12.32 -17.93
C TRP A 449 -10.60 -13.23 -18.55
N VAL A 450 -9.96 -14.04 -17.72
CA VAL A 450 -9.23 -15.25 -18.14
C VAL A 450 -10.20 -16.40 -18.02
N ARG A 451 -10.37 -17.14 -19.13
CA ARG A 451 -11.22 -18.32 -19.18
C ARG A 451 -10.41 -19.56 -18.83
N LEU A 452 -10.90 -20.33 -17.87
CA LEU A 452 -10.36 -21.63 -17.47
C LEU A 452 -11.42 -22.69 -17.70
N ALA A 453 -11.00 -23.88 -18.11
CA ALA A 453 -11.90 -25.03 -18.34
C ALA A 453 -11.64 -26.07 -17.23
N PRO A 454 -12.42 -26.09 -16.13
CA PRO A 454 -12.23 -27.05 -15.07
C PRO A 454 -12.36 -28.50 -15.57
N SER A 455 -11.48 -29.38 -15.10
CA SER A 455 -11.50 -30.80 -15.41
C SER A 455 -11.83 -31.61 -14.15
N GLY A 456 -12.84 -32.47 -14.22
CA GLY A 456 -13.22 -33.37 -13.13
C GLY A 456 -14.09 -32.72 -12.06
N HIS A 457 -13.54 -31.77 -11.27
CA HIS A 457 -14.20 -31.18 -10.10
C HIS A 457 -14.28 -29.63 -10.21
N PRO A 458 -15.27 -29.09 -10.94
CA PRO A 458 -15.35 -27.65 -11.24
C PRO A 458 -15.57 -26.77 -10.00
N TYR A 459 -16.35 -27.24 -9.04
CA TYR A 459 -16.60 -26.48 -7.81
C TYR A 459 -15.44 -26.55 -6.83
N PHE A 460 -14.70 -27.68 -6.80
CA PHE A 460 -13.43 -27.73 -6.09
C PHE A 460 -12.41 -26.75 -6.73
N ALA A 461 -12.32 -26.72 -8.06
CA ALA A 461 -11.47 -25.76 -8.76
C ALA A 461 -11.87 -24.30 -8.44
N LEU A 462 -13.17 -24.00 -8.34
CA LEU A 462 -13.67 -22.71 -7.88
C LEU A 462 -13.18 -22.38 -6.46
N VAL A 463 -13.30 -23.31 -5.51
CA VAL A 463 -12.83 -23.14 -4.12
C VAL A 463 -11.33 -22.90 -4.10
N ALA A 464 -10.55 -23.71 -4.82
CA ALA A 464 -9.11 -23.57 -4.93
C ALA A 464 -8.71 -22.20 -5.50
N ALA A 465 -9.30 -21.80 -6.64
CA ALA A 465 -9.03 -20.53 -7.31
C ALA A 465 -9.41 -19.31 -6.47
N ARG A 466 -10.38 -19.43 -5.58
CA ARG A 466 -10.85 -18.39 -4.66
C ARG A 466 -10.12 -18.39 -3.32
N SER A 467 -9.25 -19.34 -3.08
CA SER A 467 -8.53 -19.49 -1.81
C SER A 467 -7.59 -18.30 -1.52
N ALA A 468 -7.22 -18.14 -0.26
CA ALA A 468 -6.21 -17.19 0.14
C ALA A 468 -4.86 -17.49 -0.53
N PHE A 469 -4.52 -18.78 -0.70
CA PHE A 469 -3.28 -19.22 -1.35
C PHE A 469 -3.10 -18.62 -2.75
N VAL A 470 -4.13 -18.64 -3.59
CA VAL A 470 -4.09 -18.05 -4.94
C VAL A 470 -3.97 -16.53 -4.88
N ARG A 471 -4.79 -15.90 -4.03
CA ARG A 471 -4.75 -14.43 -3.90
C ARG A 471 -3.40 -13.92 -3.43
N GLU A 472 -2.77 -14.63 -2.53
CA GLU A 472 -1.47 -14.27 -1.98
C GLU A 472 -0.36 -14.41 -3.03
N GLN A 473 -0.31 -15.53 -3.75
CA GLN A 473 0.65 -15.74 -4.83
C GLN A 473 0.50 -14.70 -5.96
N LEU A 474 -0.72 -14.32 -6.31
CA LEU A 474 -0.98 -13.32 -7.36
C LEU A 474 -0.84 -11.86 -6.89
N ARG A 475 -0.83 -11.57 -5.59
CA ARG A 475 -0.51 -10.24 -5.06
C ARG A 475 0.91 -9.81 -5.39
N SER A 476 1.80 -10.77 -5.57
CA SER A 476 3.23 -10.53 -5.82
C SER A 476 3.52 -9.91 -7.19
N THR A 477 2.64 -10.06 -8.17
CA THR A 477 2.92 -9.72 -9.58
C THR A 477 2.70 -8.25 -9.97
N GLY A 478 2.28 -7.35 -9.05
CA GLY A 478 1.88 -6.01 -9.45
C GLY A 478 2.27 -4.86 -8.55
N GLY A 479 3.27 -4.08 -8.97
CA GLY A 479 3.62 -2.77 -8.39
C GLY A 479 2.76 -1.59 -8.87
N GLN A 480 1.55 -1.81 -9.41
CA GLN A 480 0.70 -0.78 -10.02
C GLN A 480 -0.51 -0.45 -9.14
N THR A 481 -1.02 0.79 -9.28
CA THR A 481 -2.26 1.26 -8.63
C THR A 481 -3.49 0.39 -8.98
N ARG A 482 -3.43 -0.32 -10.11
CA ARG A 482 -4.41 -1.32 -10.54
C ARG A 482 -3.66 -2.56 -10.99
N PRO A 483 -3.31 -3.47 -10.06
CA PRO A 483 -2.57 -4.68 -10.39
C PRO A 483 -3.38 -5.50 -11.40
N ARG A 484 -2.69 -5.94 -12.47
CA ARG A 484 -3.26 -6.75 -13.54
C ARG A 484 -2.33 -7.93 -13.76
N ILE A 485 -2.88 -9.14 -13.78
CA ILE A 485 -2.14 -10.36 -14.09
C ILE A 485 -2.25 -10.69 -15.58
N LYS A 486 -1.28 -11.45 -16.08
CA LYS A 486 -1.37 -12.16 -17.35
C LYS A 486 -1.96 -13.55 -17.11
N ALA A 487 -2.57 -14.14 -18.13
CA ALA A 487 -3.04 -15.53 -18.02
C ALA A 487 -1.90 -16.51 -17.66
N THR A 488 -0.69 -16.23 -18.16
CA THR A 488 0.53 -17.00 -17.87
C THR A 488 0.97 -16.94 -16.40
N ASP A 489 0.58 -15.90 -15.64
CA ASP A 489 0.94 -15.83 -14.22
C ASP A 489 0.23 -16.91 -13.39
N LEU A 490 -0.86 -17.48 -13.91
CA LEU A 490 -1.57 -18.60 -13.27
C LEU A 490 -0.83 -19.93 -13.41
N THR A 491 0.15 -20.07 -14.30
CA THR A 491 0.93 -21.31 -14.48
C THR A 491 1.78 -21.69 -13.28
N GLU A 492 2.21 -20.69 -12.52
CA GLU A 492 3.08 -20.87 -11.36
C GLU A 492 2.30 -20.95 -10.02
N VAL A 493 0.97 -20.82 -10.09
CA VAL A 493 0.13 -20.83 -8.90
C VAL A 493 -0.11 -22.25 -8.40
N SER A 494 0.31 -22.52 -7.16
CA SER A 494 0.09 -23.80 -6.47
C SER A 494 -1.00 -23.68 -5.41
N VAL A 495 -1.82 -24.73 -5.28
CA VAL A 495 -2.90 -24.82 -4.28
C VAL A 495 -2.79 -26.14 -3.51
N PRO A 496 -3.31 -26.23 -2.25
CA PRO A 496 -3.34 -27.48 -1.50
C PRO A 496 -4.09 -28.56 -2.27
N ASP A 497 -3.54 -29.77 -2.28
CA ASP A 497 -4.18 -30.97 -2.84
C ASP A 497 -4.66 -31.89 -1.71
N PRO A 498 -5.96 -31.89 -1.38
CA PRO A 498 -6.49 -32.73 -0.31
C PRO A 498 -6.70 -34.21 -0.74
N GLY A 499 -6.36 -34.56 -1.99
CA GLY A 499 -6.59 -35.86 -2.58
C GLY A 499 -7.99 -36.03 -3.20
N PRO A 500 -8.15 -37.04 -4.09
CA PRO A 500 -9.31 -37.15 -4.98
C PRO A 500 -10.64 -37.34 -4.23
N GLU A 501 -10.66 -38.07 -3.12
CA GLU A 501 -11.88 -38.29 -2.34
C GLU A 501 -12.39 -36.99 -1.70
N ALA A 502 -11.50 -36.20 -1.11
CA ALA A 502 -11.85 -34.92 -0.52
C ALA A 502 -12.19 -33.86 -1.58
N GLN A 503 -11.53 -33.89 -2.75
CA GLN A 503 -11.88 -33.03 -3.89
C GLN A 503 -13.33 -33.31 -4.35
N ALA A 504 -13.71 -34.59 -4.54
CA ALA A 504 -15.06 -35.00 -4.94
C ALA A 504 -16.10 -34.54 -3.90
N LEU A 505 -15.85 -34.75 -2.62
CA LEU A 505 -16.78 -34.33 -1.55
C LEU A 505 -16.95 -32.79 -1.51
N MET A 506 -15.87 -32.03 -1.65
CA MET A 506 -15.95 -30.58 -1.73
C MET A 506 -16.73 -30.12 -2.97
N ASP A 507 -16.51 -30.77 -4.11
CA ASP A 507 -17.22 -30.49 -5.36
C ASP A 507 -18.72 -30.70 -5.21
N ASP A 508 -19.14 -31.85 -4.69
CA ASP A 508 -20.55 -32.18 -4.45
C ASP A 508 -21.23 -31.22 -3.48
N LEU A 509 -20.58 -30.89 -2.36
CA LEU A 509 -21.13 -29.98 -1.35
C LEU A 509 -21.31 -28.55 -1.89
N VAL A 510 -20.28 -28.04 -2.58
CA VAL A 510 -20.32 -26.68 -3.13
C VAL A 510 -21.26 -26.60 -4.32
N GLY A 511 -21.27 -27.63 -5.18
CA GLY A 511 -22.19 -27.75 -6.31
C GLY A 511 -23.65 -27.77 -5.87
N SER A 512 -23.99 -28.58 -4.87
CA SER A 512 -25.34 -28.65 -4.30
C SER A 512 -25.77 -27.32 -3.70
N ALA A 513 -24.88 -26.64 -2.96
CA ALA A 513 -25.15 -25.32 -2.40
C ALA A 513 -25.33 -24.24 -3.49
N HIS A 514 -24.57 -24.33 -4.59
CA HIS A 514 -24.70 -23.44 -5.73
C HIS A 514 -26.06 -23.64 -6.44
N ALA A 515 -26.43 -24.88 -6.72
CA ALA A 515 -27.73 -25.24 -7.32
C ALA A 515 -28.91 -24.73 -6.49
N ALA A 516 -28.90 -24.98 -5.18
CA ALA A 516 -29.97 -24.51 -4.28
C ALA A 516 -30.09 -22.96 -4.25
N ARG A 517 -28.97 -22.25 -4.29
CA ARG A 517 -29.00 -20.76 -4.35
C ARG A 517 -29.53 -20.25 -5.69
N LEU A 518 -29.16 -20.88 -6.79
CA LEU A 518 -29.66 -20.52 -8.11
C LEU A 518 -31.17 -20.72 -8.19
N GLU A 519 -31.70 -21.85 -7.71
CA GLU A 519 -33.12 -22.18 -7.64
C GLU A 519 -33.87 -21.16 -6.76
N ALA A 520 -33.36 -20.87 -5.56
CA ALA A 520 -33.97 -19.89 -4.68
C ALA A 520 -34.04 -18.49 -5.33
N ARG A 521 -33.00 -18.09 -6.04
CA ARG A 521 -32.98 -16.81 -6.77
C ARG A 521 -34.02 -16.80 -7.89
N GLN A 522 -34.06 -17.84 -8.70
CA GLN A 522 -35.02 -17.96 -9.80
C GLN A 522 -36.47 -17.90 -9.28
N THR A 523 -36.74 -18.58 -8.16
CA THR A 523 -38.04 -18.52 -7.49
C THR A 523 -38.39 -17.11 -7.03
N MET A 524 -37.45 -16.39 -6.36
CA MET A 524 -37.68 -15.01 -5.92
C MET A 524 -37.94 -14.07 -7.10
N ASP A 525 -37.16 -14.19 -8.18
CA ASP A 525 -37.31 -13.38 -9.39
C ASP A 525 -38.65 -13.68 -10.09
N ALA A 526 -39.11 -14.94 -10.11
CA ALA A 526 -40.39 -15.33 -10.66
C ALA A 526 -41.54 -14.72 -9.84
N VAL A 527 -41.49 -14.81 -8.52
CA VAL A 527 -42.48 -14.19 -7.61
C VAL A 527 -42.55 -12.70 -7.82
N ALA A 528 -41.41 -12.03 -7.90
CA ALA A 528 -41.34 -10.58 -8.13
C ALA A 528 -41.97 -10.18 -9.47
N ARG A 529 -41.67 -10.89 -10.55
CA ARG A 529 -42.28 -10.66 -11.88
C ARG A 529 -43.79 -10.84 -11.85
N LEU A 530 -44.28 -11.95 -11.24
CA LEU A 530 -45.72 -12.18 -11.11
C LEU A 530 -46.42 -11.08 -10.34
N TYR A 531 -45.81 -10.58 -9.27
CA TYR A 531 -46.36 -9.47 -8.49
C TYR A 531 -46.42 -8.16 -9.29
N GLU A 532 -45.36 -7.89 -10.11
CA GLU A 532 -45.36 -6.72 -11.00
C GLU A 532 -46.41 -6.82 -12.11
N GLN A 533 -46.61 -8.01 -12.73
CA GLN A 533 -47.65 -8.25 -13.73
C GLN A 533 -49.06 -8.05 -13.16
N PHE A 534 -49.29 -8.54 -11.94
CA PHE A 534 -50.52 -8.26 -11.22
C PHE A 534 -50.70 -6.77 -10.96
N GLY A 535 -49.71 -6.07 -10.50
CA GLY A 535 -49.74 -4.64 -10.24
C GLY A 535 -49.99 -3.78 -11.49
N ARG A 536 -49.60 -4.26 -12.68
CA ARG A 536 -49.88 -3.64 -13.99
C ARG A 536 -51.24 -4.05 -14.59
N GLY A 537 -51.98 -4.97 -13.92
CA GLY A 537 -53.22 -5.49 -14.44
C GLY A 537 -53.09 -6.47 -15.61
N GLU A 538 -51.90 -7.00 -15.83
CA GLU A 538 -51.60 -7.98 -16.89
C GLU A 538 -52.10 -9.38 -16.55
N ILE A 539 -52.22 -9.69 -15.25
CA ILE A 539 -52.83 -10.93 -14.72
C ILE A 539 -53.78 -10.55 -13.59
N ASP A 540 -54.83 -11.37 -13.43
CA ASP A 540 -55.78 -11.23 -12.34
C ASP A 540 -55.33 -12.02 -11.08
N GLN A 541 -56.06 -11.87 -9.99
CA GLN A 541 -55.75 -12.49 -8.70
C GLN A 541 -55.77 -14.04 -8.80
N ALA A 542 -56.68 -14.61 -9.58
CA ALA A 542 -56.79 -16.05 -9.73
C ALA A 542 -55.57 -16.63 -10.50
N ALA A 543 -55.18 -15.97 -11.57
CA ALA A 543 -53.97 -16.30 -12.34
C ALA A 543 -52.68 -16.13 -11.50
N LEU A 544 -52.60 -15.08 -10.68
CA LEU A 544 -51.46 -14.90 -9.77
C LEU A 544 -51.37 -16.06 -8.76
N ILE A 545 -52.48 -16.41 -8.11
CA ILE A 545 -52.52 -17.53 -7.13
C ILE A 545 -52.12 -18.84 -7.80
N ALA A 546 -52.64 -19.12 -8.98
CA ALA A 546 -52.34 -20.35 -9.73
C ALA A 546 -50.84 -20.42 -10.08
N ALA A 547 -50.22 -19.30 -10.55
CA ALA A 547 -48.80 -19.23 -10.89
C ALA A 547 -47.92 -19.37 -9.65
N LEU A 548 -48.27 -18.72 -8.53
CA LEU A 548 -47.51 -18.86 -7.27
C LEU A 548 -47.57 -20.28 -6.71
N THR A 549 -48.73 -20.95 -6.82
CA THR A 549 -48.88 -22.36 -6.40
C THR A 549 -48.02 -23.31 -7.24
N ALA A 550 -47.79 -22.99 -8.51
CA ALA A 550 -46.94 -23.81 -9.39
C ALA A 550 -45.43 -23.60 -9.14
N LEU A 551 -45.03 -22.56 -8.40
CA LEU A 551 -43.65 -22.29 -8.03
C LEU A 551 -43.23 -22.95 -6.70
N GLY A 552 -44.17 -23.30 -5.84
CA GLY A 552 -43.94 -23.97 -4.56
C GLY A 552 -44.25 -25.42 -4.63
#